data_18acdf803e19a1be7c1f84d6e2f718be
#
_entry.id   18acdf803e19a1be7c1f84d6e2f718be
#
_cell.length_a   1.000
_cell.length_b   1.000
_cell.length_c   1.000
_cell.angle_alpha   90.00
_cell.angle_beta   90.00
_cell.angle_gamma   90.00
#
_symmetry.space_group_name_H-M   'P 1'
#
loop_
_entity.id
_entity.type
_entity.pdbx_description
1 polymer ?
#
loop_
_entity_poly.entity_id
_entity_poly.type
_entity_poly.pdbx_seq_one_letter_code
_entity_poly.pdbx_strand_id
1 'polypeptide(L)'
;MENKRIIQVDEKVPVKLLIPLSIQHMFAMFGASVLVPFVLGINPAIVLFMNGLGTLLFILITKGRAPAYLGSSFAFLAPAGIVISKWGYDYALGCFVAVGFCGCILALIIYKFGSEWINVVLPPAAMGPVVALIGLELAGTAASNAGLKDEVLLPANIIVFLVTLLTAVIGSVVFRGFLSVIPILIAIIAGYVASLACGIVDFSEVAAAPLFALPNFQTPKFNMQAIAIVLPVLLVITSEHIGHQIVTSKIVERDLLKDPGLHRSLFADNFSTMLSGFIGSVPTTTYGENIGVMAMTKVYSVYVIGGAAVLSIICSFIGKMTTLISTIPGPVIGGISFLLYGMIGASGIRILVDAQVDYGKSRNQAMTAVVFVTGLSGISVQLGSIQLTGMVLACVVGMIMGLAFYILDKLKL
;
A
#
# COMPACT_ATOMS: atom_id res chain seq x y z
N MET A 1 13.77 -1.47 30.18
CA MET A 1 12.70 -1.69 29.16
C MET A 1 11.62 -2.48 29.86
N GLU A 2 10.48 -1.86 30.15
CA GLU A 2 9.33 -2.62 30.68
C GLU A 2 8.99 -3.74 29.72
N ASN A 3 8.85 -4.96 30.25
CA ASN A 3 8.40 -6.12 29.49
C ASN A 3 6.94 -5.86 29.04
N LYS A 4 6.76 -5.18 27.89
CA LYS A 4 5.41 -5.01 27.34
C LYS A 4 4.84 -6.40 27.07
N ARG A 5 3.70 -6.70 27.69
CA ARG A 5 2.97 -7.96 27.44
C ARG A 5 2.71 -8.10 25.95
N ILE A 6 3.13 -9.21 25.37
CA ILE A 6 2.82 -9.57 23.99
C ILE A 6 1.36 -10.02 23.93
N ILE A 7 0.57 -9.43 23.05
CA ILE A 7 -0.81 -9.87 22.76
C ILE A 7 -0.78 -10.64 21.44
N GLN A 8 -0.99 -11.95 21.52
CA GLN A 8 -0.87 -12.86 20.39
C GLN A 8 -2.02 -12.74 19.38
N VAL A 9 -1.84 -13.32 18.18
CA VAL A 9 -2.72 -13.21 17.01
C VAL A 9 -4.17 -13.56 17.33
N ASP A 10 -4.40 -14.65 18.07
CA ASP A 10 -5.68 -15.24 18.42
C ASP A 10 -6.19 -14.79 19.81
N GLU A 11 -5.44 -13.95 20.52
CA GLU A 11 -5.80 -13.49 21.86
C GLU A 11 -6.91 -12.46 21.81
N LYS A 12 -8.00 -12.71 22.56
CA LYS A 12 -9.08 -11.76 22.77
C LYS A 12 -8.65 -10.66 23.75
N VAL A 13 -8.90 -9.43 23.37
CA VAL A 13 -8.53 -8.27 24.16
C VAL A 13 -9.77 -7.71 24.87
N PRO A 14 -9.71 -7.37 26.17
CA PRO A 14 -10.81 -6.70 26.87
C PRO A 14 -11.25 -5.43 26.15
N VAL A 15 -12.57 -5.15 26.11
CA VAL A 15 -13.16 -4.02 25.37
C VAL A 15 -12.50 -2.68 25.73
N LYS A 16 -12.11 -2.49 26.98
CA LYS A 16 -11.42 -1.26 27.47
C LYS A 16 -10.07 -1.02 26.77
N LEU A 17 -9.39 -2.09 26.34
CA LEU A 17 -8.13 -2.02 25.60
C LEU A 17 -8.36 -2.17 24.08
N LEU A 18 -9.39 -2.94 23.69
CA LEU A 18 -9.73 -3.19 22.29
C LEU A 18 -9.98 -1.87 21.54
N ILE A 19 -10.82 -0.99 22.07
CA ILE A 19 -11.19 0.26 21.40
C ILE A 19 -9.99 1.18 21.19
N PRO A 20 -9.20 1.55 22.22
CA PRO A 20 -8.02 2.40 22.01
C PRO A 20 -6.99 1.80 21.05
N LEU A 21 -6.73 0.49 21.12
CA LEU A 21 -5.78 -0.18 20.24
C LEU A 21 -6.31 -0.24 18.80
N SER A 22 -7.61 -0.47 18.61
CA SER A 22 -8.24 -0.44 17.28
C SER A 22 -8.20 0.96 16.66
N ILE A 23 -8.46 1.99 17.45
CA ILE A 23 -8.32 3.40 17.03
C ILE A 23 -6.86 3.67 16.61
N GLN A 24 -5.89 3.18 17.38
CA GLN A 24 -4.48 3.32 17.08
C GLN A 24 -4.10 2.68 15.74
N HIS A 25 -4.55 1.45 15.49
CA HIS A 25 -4.32 0.76 14.22
C HIS A 25 -5.00 1.47 13.05
N MET A 26 -6.24 1.95 13.20
CA MET A 26 -6.95 2.68 12.16
C MET A 26 -6.21 3.97 11.78
N PHE A 27 -5.78 4.77 12.77
CA PHE A 27 -5.10 6.03 12.49
C PHE A 27 -3.67 5.86 11.99
N ALA A 28 -2.99 4.77 12.31
CA ALA A 28 -1.69 4.47 11.73
C ALA A 28 -1.77 4.25 10.21
N MET A 29 -2.92 3.70 9.72
CA MET A 29 -3.19 3.47 8.30
C MET A 29 -3.80 4.69 7.59
N PHE A 30 -4.15 5.73 8.35
CA PHE A 30 -4.93 6.87 7.84
C PHE A 30 -4.19 7.62 6.73
N GLY A 31 -2.88 7.85 6.86
CA GLY A 31 -2.10 8.58 5.88
C GLY A 31 -2.16 7.98 4.48
N ALA A 32 -1.93 6.69 4.37
CA ALA A 32 -2.00 5.97 3.10
C ALA A 32 -3.44 5.87 2.56
N SER A 33 -4.44 5.72 3.45
CA SER A 33 -5.87 5.68 3.08
C SER A 33 -6.39 7.03 2.57
N VAL A 34 -5.73 8.14 2.91
CA VAL A 34 -6.03 9.50 2.40
C VAL A 34 -5.32 9.76 1.08
N LEU A 35 -4.06 9.31 0.96
CA LEU A 35 -3.20 9.65 -0.15
C LEU A 35 -3.68 9.06 -1.48
N VAL A 36 -4.04 7.78 -1.51
CA VAL A 36 -4.45 7.10 -2.75
C VAL A 36 -5.71 7.70 -3.37
N PRO A 37 -6.81 7.92 -2.62
CA PRO A 37 -7.99 8.57 -3.19
C PRO A 37 -7.70 10.00 -3.67
N PHE A 38 -6.84 10.75 -2.99
CA PHE A 38 -6.43 12.08 -3.44
C PHE A 38 -5.73 12.01 -4.81
N VAL A 39 -4.73 11.14 -4.96
CA VAL A 39 -3.97 11.00 -6.22
C VAL A 39 -4.86 10.55 -7.38
N LEU A 40 -5.84 9.70 -7.13
CA LEU A 40 -6.76 9.20 -8.17
C LEU A 40 -8.01 10.08 -8.36
N GLY A 41 -8.19 11.13 -7.54
CA GLY A 41 -9.32 12.06 -7.63
C GLY A 41 -10.66 11.42 -7.25
N ILE A 42 -10.68 10.49 -6.28
CA ILE A 42 -11.89 9.77 -5.86
C ILE A 42 -12.30 10.09 -4.42
N ASN A 43 -13.55 9.83 -4.10
CA ASN A 43 -14.07 10.06 -2.75
C ASN A 43 -13.43 9.09 -1.74
N PRO A 44 -12.81 9.58 -0.65
CA PRO A 44 -12.18 8.73 0.36
C PRO A 44 -13.15 7.83 1.14
N ALA A 45 -14.45 8.14 1.16
CA ALA A 45 -15.44 7.33 1.85
C ALA A 45 -15.48 5.88 1.35
N ILE A 46 -15.51 5.67 0.02
CA ILE A 46 -15.55 4.33 -0.56
C ILE A 46 -14.25 3.56 -0.27
N VAL A 47 -13.14 4.27 -0.17
CA VAL A 47 -11.83 3.69 0.15
C VAL A 47 -11.78 3.22 1.60
N LEU A 48 -12.21 4.07 2.55
CA LEU A 48 -12.31 3.70 3.98
C LEU A 48 -13.25 2.51 4.18
N PHE A 49 -14.39 2.50 3.48
CA PHE A 49 -15.35 1.40 3.51
C PHE A 49 -14.69 0.09 3.05
N MET A 50 -14.01 0.12 1.92
CA MET A 50 -13.40 -1.09 1.36
C MET A 50 -12.17 -1.56 2.13
N ASN A 51 -11.34 -0.66 2.66
CA ASN A 51 -10.23 -1.02 3.54
C ASN A 51 -10.73 -1.79 4.77
N GLY A 52 -11.82 -1.34 5.38
CA GLY A 52 -12.45 -2.04 6.50
C GLY A 52 -13.04 -3.39 6.07
N LEU A 53 -13.88 -3.41 5.02
CA LEU A 53 -14.51 -4.64 4.53
C LEU A 53 -13.46 -5.66 4.08
N GLY A 54 -12.46 -5.23 3.30
CA GLY A 54 -11.37 -6.08 2.83
C GLY A 54 -10.57 -6.69 3.98
N THR A 55 -10.29 -5.89 5.04
CA THR A 55 -9.62 -6.38 6.25
C THR A 55 -10.44 -7.46 6.96
N LEU A 56 -11.76 -7.27 7.12
CA LEU A 56 -12.63 -8.28 7.72
C LEU A 56 -12.68 -9.56 6.88
N LEU A 57 -12.75 -9.45 5.55
CA LEU A 57 -12.69 -10.59 4.63
C LEU A 57 -11.34 -11.31 4.72
N PHE A 58 -10.24 -10.56 4.83
CA PHE A 58 -8.91 -11.14 5.01
C PHE A 58 -8.83 -11.97 6.29
N ILE A 59 -9.31 -11.41 7.41
CA ILE A 59 -9.35 -12.12 8.70
C ILE A 59 -10.21 -13.40 8.59
N LEU A 60 -11.36 -13.32 7.93
CA LEU A 60 -12.26 -14.45 7.74
C LEU A 60 -11.61 -15.58 6.91
N ILE A 61 -11.05 -15.23 5.73
CA ILE A 61 -10.46 -16.19 4.79
C ILE A 61 -9.19 -16.84 5.37
N THR A 62 -8.39 -16.05 6.12
CA THR A 62 -7.20 -16.55 6.83
C THR A 62 -7.53 -17.24 8.15
N LYS A 63 -8.83 -17.40 8.47
CA LYS A 63 -9.34 -18.04 9.69
C LYS A 63 -8.83 -17.40 10.99
N GLY A 64 -8.60 -16.08 10.98
CA GLY A 64 -8.08 -15.33 12.13
C GLY A 64 -6.64 -15.68 12.51
N ARG A 65 -5.85 -16.27 11.59
CA ARG A 65 -4.48 -16.73 11.89
C ARG A 65 -3.38 -15.80 11.37
N ALA A 66 -3.72 -14.91 10.44
CA ALA A 66 -2.78 -13.92 9.90
C ALA A 66 -3.27 -12.50 10.25
N PRO A 67 -2.50 -11.74 11.04
CA PRO A 67 -2.86 -10.37 11.37
C PRO A 67 -2.40 -9.45 10.24
N ALA A 68 -3.33 -8.84 9.53
CA ALA A 68 -3.03 -7.79 8.57
C ALA A 68 -4.22 -6.84 8.44
N TYR A 69 -3.93 -5.54 8.32
CA TYR A 69 -4.89 -4.54 7.90
C TYR A 69 -4.69 -4.31 6.40
N LEU A 70 -5.78 -4.34 5.63
CA LEU A 70 -5.76 -4.07 4.21
C LEU A 70 -6.07 -2.59 3.96
N GLY A 71 -5.24 -1.98 3.13
CA GLY A 71 -5.46 -0.60 2.71
C GLY A 71 -5.16 -0.43 1.22
N SER A 72 -5.23 0.81 0.75
CA SER A 72 -5.11 1.13 -0.67
C SER A 72 -3.74 0.79 -1.24
N SER A 73 -3.67 0.04 -2.33
CA SER A 73 -2.42 -0.37 -2.96
C SER A 73 -1.80 0.76 -3.79
N PHE A 74 -0.57 1.13 -3.44
CA PHE A 74 0.21 2.13 -4.18
C PHE A 74 0.72 1.62 -5.53
N ALA A 75 0.91 0.30 -5.69
CA ALA A 75 1.39 -0.31 -6.92
C ALA A 75 0.48 -0.05 -8.13
N PHE A 76 -0.79 0.24 -7.89
CA PHE A 76 -1.73 0.53 -8.96
C PHE A 76 -1.74 1.99 -9.41
N LEU A 77 -1.15 2.94 -8.65
CA LEU A 77 -1.31 4.38 -8.93
C LEU A 77 -0.83 4.77 -10.32
N ALA A 78 0.37 4.36 -10.71
CA ALA A 78 0.93 4.71 -12.03
C ALA A 78 0.13 4.08 -13.19
N PRO A 79 -0.10 2.74 -13.25
CA PRO A 79 -0.85 2.13 -14.34
C PRO A 79 -2.34 2.51 -14.32
N ALA A 80 -2.97 2.69 -13.16
CA ALA A 80 -4.34 3.18 -13.09
C ALA A 80 -4.45 4.62 -13.60
N GLY A 81 -3.48 5.49 -13.29
CA GLY A 81 -3.43 6.86 -13.81
C GLY A 81 -3.43 6.90 -15.34
N ILE A 82 -2.72 6.00 -16.01
CA ILE A 82 -2.73 5.87 -17.48
C ILE A 82 -4.13 5.48 -17.98
N VAL A 83 -4.79 4.54 -17.32
CA VAL A 83 -6.13 4.09 -17.71
C VAL A 83 -7.16 5.21 -17.48
N ILE A 84 -7.11 5.86 -16.31
CA ILE A 84 -8.03 6.94 -15.95
C ILE A 84 -7.93 8.11 -16.94
N SER A 85 -6.72 8.50 -17.33
CA SER A 85 -6.50 9.60 -18.29
C SER A 85 -7.03 9.31 -19.68
N LYS A 86 -7.06 8.01 -20.11
CA LYS A 86 -7.49 7.62 -21.46
C LYS A 86 -8.97 7.25 -21.55
N TRP A 87 -9.50 6.58 -20.52
CA TRP A 87 -10.85 5.98 -20.58
C TRP A 87 -11.75 6.35 -19.40
N GLY A 88 -11.19 6.89 -18.32
CA GLY A 88 -11.91 7.23 -17.10
C GLY A 88 -11.80 6.17 -16.01
N TYR A 89 -12.27 6.55 -14.81
CA TYR A 89 -12.15 5.73 -13.58
C TYR A 89 -12.94 4.42 -13.66
N ASP A 90 -14.12 4.41 -14.30
CA ASP A 90 -14.94 3.20 -14.47
C ASP A 90 -14.16 2.04 -15.13
N TYR A 91 -13.28 2.37 -16.09
CA TYR A 91 -12.43 1.37 -16.76
C TYR A 91 -11.26 0.93 -15.87
N ALA A 92 -10.75 1.79 -15.02
CA ALA A 92 -9.78 1.39 -14.01
C ALA A 92 -10.39 0.39 -13.02
N LEU A 93 -11.64 0.58 -12.62
CA LEU A 93 -12.39 -0.40 -11.80
C LEU A 93 -12.43 -1.78 -12.45
N GLY A 94 -12.72 -1.83 -13.77
CA GLY A 94 -12.72 -3.10 -14.54
C GLY A 94 -11.34 -3.78 -14.56
N CYS A 95 -10.26 -2.97 -14.58
CA CYS A 95 -8.89 -3.50 -14.47
C CYS A 95 -8.64 -4.08 -13.07
N PHE A 96 -9.12 -3.43 -12.01
CA PHE A 96 -8.96 -3.92 -10.63
C PHE A 96 -9.68 -5.25 -10.43
N VAL A 97 -10.90 -5.39 -11.00
CA VAL A 97 -11.62 -6.67 -11.02
C VAL A 97 -10.81 -7.75 -11.72
N ALA A 98 -10.27 -7.45 -12.90
CA ALA A 98 -9.51 -8.43 -13.70
C ALA A 98 -8.21 -8.86 -12.99
N VAL A 99 -7.45 -7.90 -12.42
CA VAL A 99 -6.22 -8.21 -11.68
C VAL A 99 -6.53 -9.03 -10.43
N GLY A 100 -7.54 -8.63 -9.63
CA GLY A 100 -7.95 -9.37 -8.46
C GLY A 100 -8.42 -10.79 -8.78
N PHE A 101 -9.18 -10.98 -9.87
CA PHE A 101 -9.60 -12.29 -10.36
C PHE A 101 -8.40 -13.17 -10.74
N CYS A 102 -7.46 -12.65 -11.54
CA CYS A 102 -6.24 -13.35 -11.91
C CYS A 102 -5.38 -13.68 -10.68
N GLY A 103 -5.33 -12.79 -9.69
CA GLY A 103 -4.64 -13.03 -8.43
C GLY A 103 -5.28 -14.14 -7.59
N CYS A 104 -6.61 -14.24 -7.58
CA CYS A 104 -7.30 -15.38 -6.96
C CYS A 104 -6.94 -16.72 -7.66
N ILE A 105 -6.84 -16.72 -9.00
CA ILE A 105 -6.37 -17.90 -9.74
C ILE A 105 -4.92 -18.23 -9.36
N LEU A 106 -4.04 -17.23 -9.28
CA LEU A 106 -2.65 -17.42 -8.86
C LEU A 106 -2.57 -18.04 -7.45
N ALA A 107 -3.40 -17.59 -6.52
CA ALA A 107 -3.48 -18.15 -5.19
C ALA A 107 -3.90 -19.63 -5.20
N LEU A 108 -4.82 -20.02 -6.09
CA LEU A 108 -5.21 -21.43 -6.29
C LEU A 108 -4.08 -22.26 -6.91
N ILE A 109 -3.30 -21.69 -7.82
CA ILE A 109 -2.10 -22.33 -8.37
C ILE A 109 -1.09 -22.60 -7.24
N ILE A 110 -0.84 -21.61 -6.38
CA ILE A 110 0.05 -21.74 -5.21
C ILE A 110 -0.49 -22.81 -4.24
N TYR A 111 -1.80 -22.89 -4.04
CA TYR A 111 -2.41 -23.96 -3.22
C TYR A 111 -2.09 -25.35 -3.74
N LYS A 112 -2.12 -25.54 -5.08
CA LYS A 112 -1.91 -26.85 -5.71
C LYS A 112 -0.43 -27.21 -5.86
N PHE A 113 0.42 -26.25 -6.22
CA PHE A 113 1.83 -26.48 -6.62
C PHE A 113 2.86 -25.99 -5.58
N GLY A 114 2.39 -25.37 -4.48
CA GLY A 114 3.28 -24.73 -3.50
C GLY A 114 3.79 -23.37 -3.94
N SER A 115 4.65 -22.76 -3.13
CA SER A 115 5.18 -21.40 -3.34
C SER A 115 6.67 -21.37 -3.67
N GLU A 116 7.38 -22.51 -3.62
CA GLU A 116 8.85 -22.55 -3.78
C GLU A 116 9.33 -22.05 -5.15
N TRP A 117 8.53 -22.29 -6.21
CA TRP A 117 8.84 -21.82 -7.56
C TRP A 117 8.90 -20.27 -7.67
N ILE A 118 8.24 -19.56 -6.75
CA ILE A 118 8.24 -18.09 -6.73
C ILE A 118 9.65 -17.57 -6.45
N ASN A 119 10.39 -18.20 -5.54
CA ASN A 119 11.78 -17.83 -5.23
C ASN A 119 12.73 -18.04 -6.42
N VAL A 120 12.37 -18.94 -7.34
CA VAL A 120 13.11 -19.15 -8.58
C VAL A 120 12.80 -18.05 -9.59
N VAL A 121 11.52 -17.73 -9.77
CA VAL A 121 11.05 -16.75 -10.74
C VAL A 121 11.37 -15.34 -10.29
N LEU A 122 11.17 -15.06 -9.00
CA LEU A 122 11.38 -13.72 -8.41
C LEU A 122 12.19 -13.86 -7.12
N PRO A 123 13.51 -14.07 -7.21
CA PRO A 123 14.37 -14.18 -6.03
C PRO A 123 14.43 -12.86 -5.25
N PRO A 124 14.79 -12.88 -3.96
CA PRO A 124 14.84 -11.68 -3.12
C PRO A 124 15.65 -10.52 -3.71
N ALA A 125 16.74 -10.83 -4.44
CA ALA A 125 17.58 -9.84 -5.13
C ALA A 125 16.84 -9.07 -6.24
N ALA A 126 15.72 -9.59 -6.75
CA ALA A 126 14.81 -8.90 -7.67
C ALA A 126 13.59 -8.34 -6.93
N MET A 127 13.02 -9.12 -5.99
CA MET A 127 11.81 -8.75 -5.25
C MET A 127 12.00 -7.45 -4.46
N GLY A 128 13.12 -7.31 -3.74
CA GLY A 128 13.40 -6.12 -2.94
C GLY A 128 13.40 -4.82 -3.78
N PRO A 129 14.17 -4.75 -4.88
CA PRO A 129 14.13 -3.62 -5.80
C PRO A 129 12.76 -3.33 -6.39
N VAL A 130 11.98 -4.36 -6.80
CA VAL A 130 10.62 -4.18 -7.34
C VAL A 130 9.71 -3.51 -6.31
N VAL A 131 9.73 -3.97 -5.06
CA VAL A 131 8.96 -3.35 -3.97
C VAL A 131 9.45 -1.93 -3.68
N ALA A 132 10.77 -1.70 -3.69
CA ALA A 132 11.31 -0.35 -3.50
C ALA A 132 10.85 0.62 -4.59
N LEU A 133 10.74 0.17 -5.83
CA LEU A 133 10.30 0.97 -6.97
C LEU A 133 8.85 1.43 -6.83
N ILE A 134 7.98 0.73 -6.09
CA ILE A 134 6.60 1.19 -5.83
C ILE A 134 6.61 2.61 -5.23
N GLY A 135 7.47 2.85 -4.24
CA GLY A 135 7.58 4.18 -3.64
C GLY A 135 8.41 5.16 -4.46
N LEU A 136 9.55 4.72 -5.00
CA LEU A 136 10.50 5.59 -5.70
C LEU A 136 9.93 6.14 -7.01
N GLU A 137 9.14 5.38 -7.74
CA GLU A 137 8.48 5.82 -8.98
C GLU A 137 7.49 6.96 -8.72
N LEU A 138 6.88 6.99 -7.54
CA LEU A 138 5.92 8.01 -7.13
C LEU A 138 6.56 9.29 -6.58
N ALA A 139 7.89 9.35 -6.43
CA ALA A 139 8.59 10.52 -5.89
C ALA A 139 8.30 11.80 -6.69
N GLY A 140 8.22 11.68 -8.02
CA GLY A 140 7.84 12.77 -8.91
C GLY A 140 6.43 13.32 -8.65
N THR A 141 5.47 12.44 -8.37
CA THR A 141 4.09 12.80 -8.02
C THR A 141 4.03 13.53 -6.67
N ALA A 142 4.80 13.07 -5.68
CA ALA A 142 4.90 13.74 -4.39
C ALA A 142 5.40 15.18 -4.53
N ALA A 143 6.43 15.41 -5.35
CA ALA A 143 6.96 16.73 -5.62
C ALA A 143 5.95 17.64 -6.35
N SER A 144 5.19 17.09 -7.29
CA SER A 144 4.12 17.82 -7.98
C SER A 144 2.99 18.21 -7.02
N ASN A 145 2.53 17.28 -6.18
CA ASN A 145 1.50 17.57 -5.18
C ASN A 145 1.94 18.63 -4.17
N ALA A 146 3.23 18.68 -3.84
CA ALA A 146 3.81 19.70 -2.98
C ALA A 146 3.89 21.10 -3.63
N GLY A 147 3.61 21.22 -4.94
CA GLY A 147 3.81 22.45 -5.71
C GLY A 147 5.29 22.76 -5.98
N LEU A 148 6.20 21.78 -5.78
CA LEU A 148 7.64 22.00 -5.98
C LEU A 148 8.08 21.91 -7.45
N LYS A 149 7.18 21.47 -8.34
CA LYS A 149 7.41 21.42 -9.79
C LYS A 149 6.65 22.50 -10.55
N ASP A 150 5.95 23.37 -9.86
CA ASP A 150 5.24 24.47 -10.48
C ASP A 150 6.24 25.51 -11.02
N GLU A 151 5.89 26.18 -12.11
CA GLU A 151 6.73 27.23 -12.71
C GLU A 151 6.99 28.39 -11.72
N VAL A 152 6.02 28.69 -10.87
CA VAL A 152 6.12 29.68 -9.81
C VAL A 152 5.91 29.01 -8.45
N LEU A 153 6.96 28.97 -7.66
CA LEU A 153 6.91 28.43 -6.31
C LEU A 153 6.17 29.37 -5.37
N LEU A 154 4.99 28.98 -4.92
CA LEU A 154 4.21 29.76 -3.95
C LEU A 154 4.78 29.57 -2.53
N PRO A 155 5.20 30.64 -1.83
CA PRO A 155 5.75 30.53 -0.46
C PRO A 155 4.82 29.79 0.51
N ALA A 156 3.51 29.98 0.38
CA ALA A 156 2.51 29.30 1.19
C ALA A 156 2.57 27.77 1.01
N ASN A 157 2.69 27.28 -0.23
CA ASN A 157 2.81 25.85 -0.51
C ASN A 157 4.08 25.27 0.09
N ILE A 158 5.21 25.98 -0.01
CA ILE A 158 6.49 25.57 0.55
C ILE A 158 6.41 25.47 2.09
N ILE A 159 5.82 26.47 2.75
CA ILE A 159 5.65 26.50 4.21
C ILE A 159 4.82 25.30 4.65
N VAL A 160 3.66 25.07 4.03
CA VAL A 160 2.77 23.96 4.36
C VAL A 160 3.45 22.61 4.12
N PHE A 161 4.12 22.43 2.99
CA PHE A 161 4.91 21.24 2.69
C PHE A 161 5.97 20.98 3.76
N LEU A 162 6.78 22.00 4.10
CA LEU A 162 7.85 21.84 5.10
C LEU A 162 7.30 21.57 6.50
N VAL A 163 6.25 22.25 6.94
CA VAL A 163 5.60 21.98 8.23
C VAL A 163 5.13 20.55 8.28
N THR A 164 4.46 20.08 7.23
CA THR A 164 3.95 18.70 7.16
C THR A 164 5.09 17.68 7.17
N LEU A 165 6.06 17.82 6.29
CA LEU A 165 7.18 16.90 6.17
C LEU A 165 8.02 16.84 7.45
N LEU A 166 8.40 18.00 8.00
CA LEU A 166 9.21 18.06 9.21
C LEU A 166 8.46 17.47 10.41
N THR A 167 7.15 17.74 10.54
CA THR A 167 6.32 17.14 11.59
C THR A 167 6.27 15.62 11.45
N ALA A 168 6.12 15.11 10.23
CA ALA A 168 6.11 13.67 9.96
C ALA A 168 7.45 13.01 10.31
N VAL A 169 8.57 13.59 9.86
CA VAL A 169 9.91 13.05 10.07
C VAL A 169 10.29 13.13 11.55
N ILE A 170 10.17 14.31 12.17
CA ILE A 170 10.49 14.51 13.59
C ILE A 170 9.58 13.64 14.45
N GLY A 171 8.29 13.60 14.16
CA GLY A 171 7.32 12.79 14.87
C GLY A 171 7.66 11.30 14.83
N SER A 172 8.08 10.79 13.68
CA SER A 172 8.48 9.38 13.52
C SER A 172 9.69 8.99 14.40
N VAL A 173 10.56 9.96 14.75
CA VAL A 173 11.77 9.73 15.55
C VAL A 173 11.58 10.07 17.03
N VAL A 174 10.88 11.17 17.31
CA VAL A 174 10.82 11.77 18.67
C VAL A 174 9.62 11.30 19.47
N PHE A 175 8.47 11.05 18.81
CA PHE A 175 7.25 10.69 19.52
C PHE A 175 7.37 9.35 20.24
N ARG A 176 6.71 9.24 21.40
CA ARG A 176 6.72 8.06 22.27
C ARG A 176 5.29 7.61 22.59
N GLY A 177 5.15 6.36 23.00
CA GLY A 177 3.86 5.79 23.40
C GLY A 177 2.86 5.79 22.24
N PHE A 178 1.63 6.24 22.50
CA PHE A 178 0.56 6.29 21.49
C PHE A 178 0.93 7.19 20.29
N LEU A 179 1.55 8.34 20.52
CA LEU A 179 1.90 9.30 19.47
C LEU A 179 2.92 8.74 18.47
N SER A 180 3.80 7.81 18.90
CA SER A 180 4.79 7.21 17.99
C SER A 180 4.17 6.33 16.89
N VAL A 181 2.90 5.99 17.01
CA VAL A 181 2.18 5.15 16.03
C VAL A 181 1.37 5.98 15.03
N ILE A 182 1.12 7.26 15.34
CA ILE A 182 0.29 8.15 14.51
C ILE A 182 1.04 9.43 14.03
N PRO A 183 2.34 9.39 13.73
CA PRO A 183 3.08 10.59 13.34
C PRO A 183 2.56 11.20 12.05
N ILE A 184 2.11 10.39 11.10
CA ILE A 184 1.53 10.84 9.82
C ILE A 184 0.23 11.61 10.05
N LEU A 185 -0.66 11.10 10.92
CA LEU A 185 -1.89 11.82 11.26
C LEU A 185 -1.60 13.19 11.89
N ILE A 186 -0.64 13.25 12.81
CA ILE A 186 -0.23 14.51 13.45
C ILE A 186 0.34 15.48 12.40
N ALA A 187 1.12 14.98 11.46
CA ALA A 187 1.67 15.77 10.36
C ALA A 187 0.56 16.31 9.44
N ILE A 188 -0.46 15.52 9.12
CA ILE A 188 -1.63 15.96 8.35
C ILE A 188 -2.33 17.10 9.09
N ILE A 189 -2.57 16.94 10.40
CA ILE A 189 -3.24 17.97 11.21
C ILE A 189 -2.39 19.25 11.24
N ALA A 190 -1.08 19.15 11.49
CA ALA A 190 -0.19 20.30 11.52
C ALA A 190 -0.14 21.02 10.15
N GLY A 191 -0.03 20.26 9.06
CA GLY A 191 -0.05 20.80 7.71
C GLY A 191 -1.39 21.43 7.35
N TYR A 192 -2.49 20.84 7.77
CA TYR A 192 -3.83 21.41 7.57
C TYR A 192 -4.02 22.71 8.34
N VAL A 193 -3.57 22.79 9.58
CA VAL A 193 -3.57 24.03 10.38
C VAL A 193 -2.69 25.10 9.73
N ALA A 194 -1.49 24.73 9.24
CA ALA A 194 -0.64 25.65 8.49
C ALA A 194 -1.32 26.13 7.20
N SER A 195 -2.05 25.27 6.50
CA SER A 195 -2.82 25.61 5.30
C SER A 195 -3.94 26.61 5.59
N LEU A 196 -4.62 26.48 6.74
CA LEU A 196 -5.60 27.44 7.21
C LEU A 196 -4.96 28.81 7.49
N ALA A 197 -3.81 28.83 8.18
CA ALA A 197 -3.07 30.05 8.48
C ALA A 197 -2.56 30.75 7.21
N CYS A 198 -2.25 29.97 6.16
CA CYS A 198 -1.83 30.52 4.85
C CYS A 198 -3.01 30.87 3.92
N GLY A 199 -4.27 30.66 4.34
CA GLY A 199 -5.46 30.94 3.55
C GLY A 199 -5.66 30.04 2.33
N ILE A 200 -5.10 28.83 2.35
CA ILE A 200 -5.21 27.86 1.22
C ILE A 200 -6.51 27.06 1.30
N VAL A 201 -7.06 26.87 2.52
CA VAL A 201 -8.24 26.00 2.75
C VAL A 201 -9.49 26.83 2.95
N ASP A 202 -10.56 26.42 2.25
CA ASP A 202 -11.93 26.89 2.48
C ASP A 202 -12.72 25.81 3.24
N PHE A 203 -13.25 26.19 4.40
CA PHE A 203 -14.04 25.32 5.26
C PHE A 203 -15.54 25.27 4.88
N SER A 204 -15.98 26.01 3.89
CA SER A 204 -17.38 26.12 3.50
C SER A 204 -17.97 24.76 3.10
N GLU A 205 -17.21 23.95 2.35
CA GLU A 205 -17.63 22.60 1.95
C GLU A 205 -17.82 21.67 3.15
N VAL A 206 -16.90 21.71 4.12
CA VAL A 206 -16.99 20.89 5.33
C VAL A 206 -18.17 21.32 6.20
N ALA A 207 -18.44 22.61 6.29
CA ALA A 207 -19.56 23.15 7.03
C ALA A 207 -20.90 22.71 6.42
N ALA A 208 -21.01 22.72 5.10
CA ALA A 208 -22.19 22.33 4.33
C ALA A 208 -22.38 20.80 4.27
N ALA A 209 -21.34 20.00 4.49
CA ALA A 209 -21.41 18.55 4.38
C ALA A 209 -22.39 17.95 5.41
N PRO A 210 -23.18 16.93 5.03
CA PRO A 210 -24.05 16.21 5.94
C PRO A 210 -23.22 15.43 6.97
N LEU A 211 -23.78 15.22 8.17
CA LEU A 211 -23.13 14.38 9.18
C LEU A 211 -23.04 12.93 8.71
N PHE A 212 -24.08 12.43 8.07
CA PHE A 212 -24.15 11.08 7.51
C PHE A 212 -24.24 11.14 5.99
N ALA A 213 -23.36 10.38 5.29
CA ALA A 213 -23.37 10.23 3.85
C ALA A 213 -23.05 8.79 3.47
N LEU A 214 -23.67 8.30 2.40
CA LEU A 214 -23.31 7.00 1.83
C LEU A 214 -22.01 7.13 1.01
N PRO A 215 -21.13 6.15 1.06
CA PRO A 215 -20.00 6.07 0.13
C PRO A 215 -20.48 6.05 -1.33
N ASN A 216 -19.73 6.67 -2.22
CA ASN A 216 -20.08 6.74 -3.64
C ASN A 216 -19.73 5.42 -4.33
N PHE A 217 -20.70 4.52 -4.45
CA PHE A 217 -20.57 3.25 -5.17
C PHE A 217 -20.60 3.48 -6.67
N GLN A 218 -19.67 2.86 -7.39
CA GLN A 218 -19.54 2.93 -8.85
C GLN A 218 -19.37 1.52 -9.41
N THR A 219 -19.83 1.32 -10.67
CA THR A 219 -19.77 0.03 -11.34
C THR A 219 -18.64 0.00 -12.35
N PRO A 220 -17.93 -1.14 -12.50
CA PRO A 220 -16.82 -1.26 -13.44
C PRO A 220 -17.29 -1.33 -14.89
N LYS A 221 -16.48 -0.76 -15.79
CA LYS A 221 -16.51 -0.99 -17.23
C LYS A 221 -15.26 -1.76 -17.67
N PHE A 222 -15.40 -2.65 -18.61
CA PHE A 222 -14.30 -3.51 -19.05
C PHE A 222 -13.78 -3.09 -20.41
N ASN A 223 -12.46 -2.98 -20.55
CA ASN A 223 -11.73 -2.75 -21.78
C ASN A 223 -10.46 -3.60 -21.78
N MET A 224 -10.31 -4.47 -22.77
CA MET A 224 -9.18 -5.40 -22.82
C MET A 224 -7.82 -4.70 -22.94
N GLN A 225 -7.75 -3.55 -23.63
CA GLN A 225 -6.50 -2.77 -23.71
C GLN A 225 -6.14 -2.15 -22.36
N ALA A 226 -7.12 -1.60 -21.63
CA ALA A 226 -6.93 -1.06 -20.30
C ALA A 226 -6.48 -2.17 -19.31
N ILE A 227 -7.14 -3.34 -19.36
CA ILE A 227 -6.77 -4.50 -18.54
C ILE A 227 -5.33 -4.94 -18.83
N ALA A 228 -4.94 -5.00 -20.10
CA ALA A 228 -3.59 -5.39 -20.50
C ALA A 228 -2.50 -4.44 -19.95
N ILE A 229 -2.79 -3.16 -19.75
CA ILE A 229 -1.87 -2.18 -19.12
C ILE A 229 -1.70 -2.46 -17.63
N VAL A 230 -2.79 -2.79 -16.93
CA VAL A 230 -2.77 -2.92 -15.45
C VAL A 230 -2.44 -4.34 -15.00
N LEU A 231 -2.79 -5.38 -15.77
CA LEU A 231 -2.65 -6.78 -15.39
C LEU A 231 -1.24 -7.17 -14.93
N PRO A 232 -0.13 -6.68 -15.52
CA PRO A 232 1.22 -7.02 -15.05
C PRO A 232 1.52 -6.56 -13.62
N VAL A 233 0.77 -5.61 -13.06
CA VAL A 233 0.87 -5.21 -11.65
C VAL A 233 0.63 -6.38 -10.69
N LEU A 234 -0.10 -7.40 -11.12
CA LEU A 234 -0.29 -8.63 -10.35
C LEU A 234 1.02 -9.23 -9.84
N LEU A 235 2.07 -9.18 -10.64
CA LEU A 235 3.39 -9.69 -10.27
C LEU A 235 4.01 -8.87 -9.14
N VAL A 236 3.83 -7.55 -9.21
CA VAL A 236 4.35 -6.60 -8.21
C VAL A 236 3.64 -6.80 -6.87
N ILE A 237 2.30 -6.79 -6.86
CA ILE A 237 1.52 -6.95 -5.63
C ILE A 237 1.69 -8.35 -5.01
N THR A 238 1.88 -9.38 -5.84
CA THR A 238 2.21 -10.72 -5.33
C THR A 238 3.54 -10.70 -4.58
N SER A 239 4.55 -10.03 -5.13
CA SER A 239 5.87 -9.88 -4.51
C SER A 239 5.79 -9.09 -3.20
N GLU A 240 5.06 -7.98 -3.20
CA GLU A 240 4.80 -7.14 -2.03
C GLU A 240 4.11 -7.96 -0.93
N HIS A 241 3.03 -8.67 -1.28
CA HIS A 241 2.29 -9.50 -0.34
C HIS A 241 3.16 -10.58 0.31
N ILE A 242 3.98 -11.29 -0.49
CA ILE A 242 4.91 -12.30 0.03
C ILE A 242 5.91 -11.69 0.99
N GLY A 243 6.49 -10.54 0.63
CA GLY A 243 7.39 -9.76 1.48
C GLY A 243 6.75 -9.41 2.82
N HIS A 244 5.53 -8.89 2.80
CA HIS A 244 4.77 -8.56 4.00
C HIS A 244 4.49 -9.79 4.87
N GLN A 245 4.10 -10.93 4.27
CA GLN A 245 3.84 -12.17 5.01
C GLN A 245 5.12 -12.72 5.67
N ILE A 246 6.27 -12.64 5.00
CA ILE A 246 7.57 -13.05 5.57
C ILE A 246 7.93 -12.17 6.78
N VAL A 247 7.83 -10.84 6.66
CA VAL A 247 8.15 -9.92 7.75
C VAL A 247 7.16 -10.08 8.91
N THR A 248 5.87 -10.21 8.62
CA THR A 248 4.84 -10.46 9.65
C THR A 248 5.11 -11.76 10.39
N SER A 249 5.44 -12.85 9.66
CA SER A 249 5.79 -14.15 10.26
C SER A 249 6.90 -14.03 11.31
N LYS A 250 7.95 -13.26 11.00
CA LYS A 250 9.07 -13.00 11.93
C LYS A 250 8.62 -12.24 13.18
N ILE A 251 7.72 -11.24 13.02
CA ILE A 251 7.25 -10.39 14.11
C ILE A 251 6.33 -11.15 15.06
N VAL A 252 5.41 -11.97 14.51
CA VAL A 252 4.45 -12.74 15.31
C VAL A 252 5.01 -14.09 15.77
N GLU A 253 6.22 -14.45 15.34
CA GLU A 253 6.92 -15.70 15.63
C GLU A 253 6.09 -16.93 15.21
N ARG A 254 5.40 -16.84 14.05
CA ARG A 254 4.60 -17.91 13.45
C ARG A 254 4.87 -17.98 11.94
N ASP A 255 4.93 -19.15 11.37
CA ASP A 255 5.09 -19.34 9.92
C ASP A 255 3.74 -19.16 9.19
N LEU A 256 3.44 -17.92 8.83
CA LEU A 256 2.18 -17.57 8.15
C LEU A 256 2.15 -18.06 6.69
N LEU A 257 3.30 -18.36 6.09
CA LEU A 257 3.36 -18.94 4.75
C LEU A 257 2.86 -20.39 4.74
N LYS A 258 3.00 -21.07 5.88
CA LYS A 258 2.55 -22.45 6.08
C LYS A 258 1.15 -22.52 6.70
N ASP A 259 0.88 -21.73 7.75
CA ASP A 259 -0.40 -21.67 8.45
C ASP A 259 -0.77 -20.20 8.76
N PRO A 260 -1.81 -19.63 8.14
CA PRO A 260 -2.90 -20.23 7.36
C PRO A 260 -2.54 -20.67 5.94
N GLY A 261 -1.32 -20.36 5.51
CA GLY A 261 -0.80 -20.65 4.18
C GLY A 261 -0.85 -19.42 3.25
N LEU A 262 0.24 -19.23 2.47
CA LEU A 262 0.35 -18.14 1.53
C LEU A 262 -0.84 -18.06 0.55
N HIS A 263 -1.33 -19.21 0.10
CA HIS A 263 -2.48 -19.29 -0.81
C HIS A 263 -3.73 -18.63 -0.25
N ARG A 264 -3.98 -18.73 1.07
CA ARG A 264 -5.17 -18.12 1.70
C ARG A 264 -5.01 -16.62 1.85
N SER A 265 -3.85 -16.16 2.32
CA SER A 265 -3.59 -14.73 2.49
C SER A 265 -3.57 -14.02 1.14
N LEU A 266 -2.95 -14.60 0.12
CA LEU A 266 -2.92 -14.05 -1.23
C LEU A 266 -4.30 -14.07 -1.90
N PHE A 267 -5.09 -15.15 -1.68
CA PHE A 267 -6.47 -15.21 -2.16
C PHE A 267 -7.31 -14.10 -1.52
N ALA A 268 -7.21 -13.90 -0.21
CA ALA A 268 -7.97 -12.89 0.51
C ALA A 268 -7.63 -11.46 0.05
N ASP A 269 -6.37 -11.18 -0.17
CA ASP A 269 -5.86 -9.90 -0.67
C ASP A 269 -6.41 -9.59 -2.07
N ASN A 270 -6.28 -10.54 -2.99
CA ASN A 270 -6.75 -10.39 -4.36
C ASN A 270 -8.28 -10.41 -4.47
N PHE A 271 -8.97 -11.19 -3.64
CA PHE A 271 -10.43 -11.18 -3.57
C PHE A 271 -10.96 -9.81 -3.10
N SER A 272 -10.30 -9.21 -2.11
CA SER A 272 -10.60 -7.85 -1.66
C SER A 272 -10.36 -6.84 -2.78
N THR A 273 -9.27 -6.94 -3.52
CA THR A 273 -8.99 -6.10 -4.72
C THR A 273 -10.06 -6.26 -5.79
N MET A 274 -10.49 -7.50 -6.09
CA MET A 274 -11.57 -7.77 -7.03
C MET A 274 -12.88 -7.11 -6.58
N LEU A 275 -13.24 -7.27 -5.32
CA LEU A 275 -14.45 -6.67 -4.75
C LEU A 275 -14.38 -5.14 -4.76
N SER A 276 -13.20 -4.56 -4.49
CA SER A 276 -12.97 -3.11 -4.61
C SER A 276 -13.36 -2.57 -5.99
N GLY A 277 -12.95 -3.26 -7.04
CA GLY A 277 -13.30 -2.87 -8.41
C GLY A 277 -14.81 -2.96 -8.69
N PHE A 278 -15.52 -3.92 -8.11
CA PHE A 278 -16.97 -4.04 -8.28
C PHE A 278 -17.77 -2.94 -7.59
N ILE A 279 -17.29 -2.41 -6.48
CA ILE A 279 -18.02 -1.43 -5.68
C ILE A 279 -17.56 0.02 -5.88
N GLY A 280 -16.53 0.25 -6.71
CA GLY A 280 -16.07 1.61 -7.02
C GLY A 280 -14.90 2.10 -6.17
N SER A 281 -14.19 1.20 -5.47
CA SER A 281 -13.03 1.52 -4.66
C SER A 281 -11.70 1.20 -5.38
N VAL A 282 -10.60 1.53 -4.72
CA VAL A 282 -9.24 1.23 -5.19
C VAL A 282 -8.84 -0.18 -4.78
N PRO A 283 -7.85 -0.79 -5.46
CA PRO A 283 -7.27 -2.06 -5.06
C PRO A 283 -6.72 -1.99 -3.64
N THR A 284 -6.88 -3.08 -2.90
CA THR A 284 -6.37 -3.21 -1.55
C THR A 284 -5.15 -4.12 -1.50
N THR A 285 -4.29 -3.92 -0.51
CA THR A 285 -3.15 -4.79 -0.19
C THR A 285 -2.85 -4.76 1.31
N THR A 286 -2.08 -5.72 1.79
CA THR A 286 -1.59 -5.72 3.18
C THR A 286 -0.62 -4.56 3.41
N TYR A 287 -0.72 -3.87 4.55
CA TYR A 287 0.07 -2.67 4.82
C TYR A 287 1.33 -2.92 5.65
N GLY A 288 2.46 -2.43 5.16
CA GLY A 288 3.74 -2.40 5.85
C GLY A 288 3.71 -1.56 7.14
N GLU A 289 2.96 -0.44 7.13
CA GLU A 289 2.74 0.42 8.30
C GLU A 289 2.08 -0.34 9.44
N ASN A 290 1.06 -1.18 9.14
CA ASN A 290 0.43 -2.03 10.14
C ASN A 290 1.42 -3.03 10.75
N ILE A 291 2.32 -3.58 9.93
CA ILE A 291 3.40 -4.46 10.40
C ILE A 291 4.32 -3.70 11.35
N GLY A 292 4.65 -2.45 11.04
CA GLY A 292 5.42 -1.56 11.91
C GLY A 292 4.73 -1.30 13.25
N VAL A 293 3.41 -1.03 13.24
CA VAL A 293 2.61 -0.86 14.46
C VAL A 293 2.67 -2.11 15.33
N MET A 294 2.45 -3.29 14.76
CA MET A 294 2.52 -4.56 15.48
C MET A 294 3.91 -4.78 16.09
N ALA A 295 4.97 -4.48 15.35
CA ALA A 295 6.35 -4.60 15.84
C ALA A 295 6.63 -3.70 17.06
N MET A 296 6.12 -2.45 17.04
CA MET A 296 6.32 -1.47 18.11
C MET A 296 5.43 -1.72 19.33
N THR A 297 4.17 -2.07 19.09
CA THR A 297 3.19 -2.23 20.17
C THR A 297 3.23 -3.58 20.83
N LYS A 298 3.72 -4.61 20.12
CA LYS A 298 3.65 -6.03 20.50
C LYS A 298 2.20 -6.54 20.57
N VAL A 299 1.28 -5.89 19.84
CA VAL A 299 -0.13 -6.27 19.75
C VAL A 299 -0.39 -6.86 18.36
N TYR A 300 -0.64 -8.16 18.30
CA TYR A 300 -0.81 -8.91 17.04
C TYR A 300 -2.24 -9.38 16.84
N SER A 301 -3.13 -9.12 17.81
CA SER A 301 -4.50 -9.63 17.85
C SER A 301 -5.32 -9.25 16.62
N VAL A 302 -5.87 -10.26 15.93
CA VAL A 302 -6.81 -10.06 14.82
C VAL A 302 -8.11 -9.36 15.26
N TYR A 303 -8.46 -9.44 16.55
CA TYR A 303 -9.63 -8.72 17.07
C TYR A 303 -9.39 -7.22 17.13
N VAL A 304 -8.16 -6.79 17.44
CA VAL A 304 -7.78 -5.37 17.41
C VAL A 304 -7.79 -4.84 15.98
N ILE A 305 -7.23 -5.61 15.03
CA ILE A 305 -7.22 -5.25 13.61
C ILE A 305 -8.65 -5.24 13.05
N GLY A 306 -9.46 -6.23 13.41
CA GLY A 306 -10.89 -6.27 13.06
C GLY A 306 -11.67 -5.09 13.64
N GLY A 307 -11.37 -4.69 14.87
CA GLY A 307 -11.93 -3.48 15.48
C GLY A 307 -11.56 -2.21 14.69
N ALA A 308 -10.31 -2.09 14.25
CA ALA A 308 -9.87 -0.99 13.38
C ALA A 308 -10.62 -0.99 12.03
N ALA A 309 -10.85 -2.18 11.46
CA ALA A 309 -11.61 -2.35 10.23
C ALA A 309 -13.08 -1.89 10.38
N VAL A 310 -13.72 -2.27 11.48
CA VAL A 310 -15.11 -1.82 11.79
C VAL A 310 -15.15 -0.30 11.98
N LEU A 311 -14.18 0.29 12.67
CA LEU A 311 -14.08 1.74 12.83
C LEU A 311 -13.90 2.44 11.47
N SER A 312 -13.09 1.90 10.57
CA SER A 312 -12.91 2.44 9.21
C SER A 312 -14.22 2.43 8.42
N ILE A 313 -15.01 1.35 8.52
CA ILE A 313 -16.35 1.28 7.92
C ILE A 313 -17.26 2.34 8.53
N ILE A 314 -17.30 2.50 9.85
CA ILE A 314 -18.10 3.53 10.50
C ILE A 314 -17.71 4.93 10.03
N CYS A 315 -16.39 5.21 9.97
CA CYS A 315 -15.86 6.50 9.51
C CYS A 315 -16.24 6.81 8.06
N SER A 316 -16.39 5.79 7.21
CA SER A 316 -16.77 5.96 5.81
C SER A 316 -18.17 6.56 5.61
N PHE A 317 -19.04 6.43 6.61
CA PHE A 317 -20.40 7.00 6.60
C PHE A 317 -20.49 8.38 7.25
N ILE A 318 -19.40 8.91 7.83
CA ILE A 318 -19.37 10.24 8.42
C ILE A 318 -19.05 11.26 7.34
N GLY A 319 -20.08 11.87 6.72
CA GLY A 319 -19.94 12.78 5.59
C GLY A 319 -19.00 13.97 5.88
N LYS A 320 -19.12 14.61 7.04
CA LYS A 320 -18.22 15.70 7.44
C LYS A 320 -16.75 15.25 7.50
N MET A 321 -16.48 14.04 7.98
CA MET A 321 -15.11 13.51 8.07
C MET A 321 -14.55 13.22 6.67
N THR A 322 -15.33 12.59 5.80
CA THR A 322 -14.87 12.28 4.44
C THR A 322 -14.69 13.54 3.60
N THR A 323 -15.54 14.55 3.77
CA THR A 323 -15.36 15.87 3.13
C THR A 323 -14.12 16.57 3.68
N LEU A 324 -13.87 16.54 5.01
CA LEU A 324 -12.64 17.09 5.59
C LEU A 324 -11.38 16.45 4.99
N ILE A 325 -11.41 15.14 4.76
CA ILE A 325 -10.30 14.43 4.10
C ILE A 325 -10.13 14.92 2.64
N SER A 326 -11.22 15.14 1.91
CA SER A 326 -11.18 15.61 0.52
C SER A 326 -10.67 17.06 0.39
N THR A 327 -10.77 17.87 1.44
CA THR A 327 -10.27 19.26 1.46
C THR A 327 -8.82 19.40 1.88
N ILE A 328 -8.11 18.29 2.13
CA ILE A 328 -6.67 18.33 2.46
C ILE A 328 -5.89 18.85 1.25
N PRO A 329 -5.14 19.98 1.39
CA PRO A 329 -4.46 20.59 0.26
C PRO A 329 -3.30 19.76 -0.29
N GLY A 330 -3.00 19.95 -1.58
CA GLY A 330 -1.87 19.28 -2.26
C GLY A 330 -0.53 19.36 -1.50
N PRO A 331 -0.09 20.54 -0.98
CA PRO A 331 1.15 20.64 -0.23
C PRO A 331 1.21 19.77 1.04
N VAL A 332 0.09 19.56 1.74
CA VAL A 332 0.02 18.61 2.87
C VAL A 332 0.20 17.18 2.36
N ILE A 333 -0.53 16.83 1.30
CA ILE A 333 -0.41 15.50 0.66
C ILE A 333 1.02 15.27 0.17
N GLY A 334 1.63 16.24 -0.49
CA GLY A 334 3.03 16.17 -0.91
C GLY A 334 3.97 15.92 0.26
N GLY A 335 3.80 16.65 1.38
CA GLY A 335 4.63 16.50 2.57
C GLY A 335 4.60 15.08 3.17
N ILE A 336 3.41 14.51 3.34
CA ILE A 336 3.29 13.11 3.83
C ILE A 336 3.78 12.10 2.80
N SER A 337 3.57 12.36 1.49
CA SER A 337 3.98 11.47 0.40
C SER A 337 5.50 11.29 0.36
N PHE A 338 6.28 12.35 0.59
CA PHE A 338 7.74 12.25 0.66
C PHE A 338 8.19 11.20 1.68
N LEU A 339 7.60 11.21 2.88
CA LEU A 339 7.93 10.22 3.89
C LEU A 339 7.38 8.83 3.55
N LEU A 340 6.09 8.73 3.17
CA LEU A 340 5.44 7.44 2.90
C LEU A 340 6.07 6.71 1.71
N TYR A 341 6.29 7.39 0.59
CA TYR A 341 6.92 6.76 -0.58
C TYR A 341 8.37 6.35 -0.28
N GLY A 342 9.10 7.17 0.49
CA GLY A 342 10.42 6.82 0.99
C GLY A 342 10.41 5.59 1.90
N MET A 343 9.41 5.46 2.77
CA MET A 343 9.25 4.29 3.65
C MET A 343 8.93 3.02 2.87
N ILE A 344 8.12 3.11 1.79
CA ILE A 344 7.88 1.97 0.89
C ILE A 344 9.20 1.57 0.22
N GLY A 345 9.99 2.54 -0.26
CA GLY A 345 11.32 2.29 -0.80
C GLY A 345 12.24 1.58 0.20
N ALA A 346 12.25 2.05 1.44
CA ALA A 346 13.02 1.42 2.52
C ALA A 346 12.53 0.00 2.85
N SER A 347 11.22 -0.27 2.74
CA SER A 347 10.66 -1.62 2.94
C SER A 347 11.18 -2.61 1.90
N GLY A 348 11.32 -2.19 0.64
CA GLY A 348 11.95 -3.00 -0.41
C GLY A 348 13.41 -3.32 -0.09
N ILE A 349 14.18 -2.33 0.40
CA ILE A 349 15.56 -2.55 0.86
C ILE A 349 15.59 -3.51 2.05
N ARG A 350 14.64 -3.41 2.96
CA ARG A 350 14.52 -4.33 4.11
C ARG A 350 14.35 -5.78 3.66
N ILE A 351 13.60 -6.05 2.58
CA ILE A 351 13.49 -7.41 2.02
C ILE A 351 14.87 -7.98 1.66
N LEU A 352 15.76 -7.16 1.06
CA LEU A 352 17.12 -7.59 0.72
C LEU A 352 17.95 -7.93 1.97
N VAL A 353 17.84 -7.10 3.00
CA VAL A 353 18.55 -7.29 4.28
C VAL A 353 18.01 -8.51 5.03
N ASP A 354 16.70 -8.66 5.13
CA ASP A 354 16.05 -9.77 5.83
C ASP A 354 16.29 -11.12 5.15
N ALA A 355 16.39 -11.13 3.82
CA ALA A 355 16.75 -12.31 3.04
C ALA A 355 18.26 -12.56 3.01
N GLN A 356 19.07 -11.71 3.65
CA GLN A 356 20.55 -11.79 3.68
C GLN A 356 21.14 -11.94 2.27
N VAL A 357 20.69 -11.13 1.31
CA VAL A 357 21.16 -11.18 -0.06
C VAL A 357 22.67 -10.91 -0.09
N ASP A 358 23.43 -11.92 -0.53
CA ASP A 358 24.89 -11.84 -0.62
C ASP A 358 25.30 -11.03 -1.87
N TYR A 359 25.68 -9.78 -1.67
CA TYR A 359 26.20 -8.90 -2.74
C TYR A 359 27.68 -9.16 -3.09
N GLY A 360 28.35 -10.09 -2.45
CA GLY A 360 29.60 -10.65 -2.93
C GLY A 360 29.43 -11.47 -4.22
N LYS A 361 28.21 -11.94 -4.49
CA LYS A 361 27.87 -12.65 -5.71
C LYS A 361 27.48 -11.69 -6.84
N SER A 362 28.23 -11.68 -7.94
CA SER A 362 27.99 -10.81 -9.09
C SER A 362 26.57 -10.93 -9.67
N ARG A 363 25.96 -12.12 -9.61
CA ARG A 363 24.58 -12.34 -10.06
C ARG A 363 23.55 -11.51 -9.27
N ASN A 364 23.71 -11.41 -7.95
CA ASN A 364 22.81 -10.63 -7.11
C ASN A 364 22.99 -9.13 -7.34
N GLN A 365 24.26 -8.68 -7.49
CA GLN A 365 24.56 -7.30 -7.87
C GLN A 365 23.94 -6.94 -9.22
N ALA A 366 24.15 -7.77 -10.25
CA ALA A 366 23.62 -7.54 -11.59
C ALA A 366 22.08 -7.49 -11.58
N MET A 367 21.43 -8.42 -10.89
CA MET A 367 19.96 -8.48 -10.79
C MET A 367 19.39 -7.22 -10.14
N THR A 368 19.88 -6.87 -8.95
CA THR A 368 19.42 -5.67 -8.22
C THR A 368 19.68 -4.39 -9.03
N ALA A 369 20.86 -4.25 -9.63
CA ALA A 369 21.22 -3.08 -10.42
C ALA A 369 20.32 -2.92 -11.64
N VAL A 370 20.14 -3.99 -12.43
CA VAL A 370 19.32 -3.93 -13.65
C VAL A 370 17.87 -3.66 -13.31
N VAL A 371 17.30 -4.27 -12.27
CA VAL A 371 15.90 -4.04 -11.86
C VAL A 371 15.70 -2.58 -11.44
N PHE A 372 16.57 -2.00 -10.59
CA PHE A 372 16.47 -0.59 -10.20
C PHE A 372 16.57 0.37 -11.39
N VAL A 373 17.59 0.16 -12.24
CA VAL A 373 17.82 1.05 -13.39
C VAL A 373 16.66 0.95 -14.38
N THR A 374 16.15 -0.25 -14.64
CA THR A 374 14.98 -0.44 -15.52
C THR A 374 13.78 0.32 -15.00
N GLY A 375 13.47 0.23 -13.70
CA GLY A 375 12.31 0.89 -13.12
C GLY A 375 12.40 2.41 -13.12
N LEU A 376 13.59 2.98 -12.91
CA LEU A 376 13.79 4.43 -12.80
C LEU A 376 14.17 5.11 -14.11
N SER A 377 14.53 4.36 -15.15
CA SER A 377 15.06 4.88 -16.40
C SER A 377 14.05 5.64 -17.28
N GLY A 378 12.74 5.48 -16.98
CA GLY A 378 11.68 5.98 -17.86
C GLY A 378 11.51 5.20 -19.18
N ILE A 379 12.24 4.07 -19.36
CA ILE A 379 12.08 3.22 -20.55
C ILE A 379 10.66 2.64 -20.58
N SER A 380 10.09 2.60 -21.78
CA SER A 380 8.86 1.88 -22.06
C SER A 380 9.06 0.87 -23.19
N VAL A 381 8.51 -0.32 -22.99
CA VAL A 381 8.54 -1.40 -23.99
C VAL A 381 7.10 -1.66 -24.43
N GLN A 382 6.86 -1.53 -25.74
CA GLN A 382 5.56 -1.78 -26.34
C GLN A 382 5.50 -3.21 -26.87
N LEU A 383 4.60 -4.03 -26.32
CA LEU A 383 4.33 -5.41 -26.76
C LEU A 383 2.89 -5.49 -27.28
N GLY A 384 2.69 -5.22 -28.55
CA GLY A 384 1.35 -5.11 -29.15
C GLY A 384 0.56 -3.96 -28.52
N SER A 385 -0.55 -4.27 -27.85
CA SER A 385 -1.38 -3.28 -27.12
C SER A 385 -0.91 -3.02 -25.68
N ILE A 386 0.06 -3.80 -25.17
CA ILE A 386 0.56 -3.70 -23.79
C ILE A 386 1.78 -2.79 -23.78
N GLN A 387 1.78 -1.79 -22.91
CA GLN A 387 2.93 -0.94 -22.64
C GLN A 387 3.46 -1.25 -21.24
N LEU A 388 4.68 -1.76 -21.16
CA LEU A 388 5.38 -2.04 -19.90
C LEU A 388 6.30 -0.87 -19.58
N THR A 389 6.15 -0.28 -18.40
CA THR A 389 6.94 0.86 -17.91
C THR A 389 7.28 0.70 -16.44
N GLY A 390 8.26 1.46 -15.96
CA GLY A 390 8.56 1.60 -14.53
C GLY A 390 8.74 0.28 -13.80
N MET A 391 8.17 0.18 -12.60
CA MET A 391 8.27 -1.02 -11.75
C MET A 391 7.71 -2.29 -12.40
N VAL A 392 6.70 -2.17 -13.28
CA VAL A 392 6.11 -3.32 -13.98
C VAL A 392 7.13 -3.94 -14.95
N LEU A 393 7.80 -3.10 -15.74
CA LEU A 393 8.88 -3.55 -16.63
C LEU A 393 10.04 -4.12 -15.83
N ALA A 394 10.42 -3.45 -14.73
CA ALA A 394 11.46 -3.92 -13.82
C ALA A 394 11.16 -5.29 -13.21
N CYS A 395 9.89 -5.54 -12.84
CA CYS A 395 9.44 -6.84 -12.34
C CYS A 395 9.60 -7.94 -13.39
N VAL A 396 9.14 -7.69 -14.62
CA VAL A 396 9.27 -8.64 -15.74
C VAL A 396 10.74 -8.94 -16.03
N VAL A 397 11.61 -7.92 -16.06
CA VAL A 397 13.05 -8.08 -16.24
C VAL A 397 13.65 -8.91 -15.11
N GLY A 398 13.29 -8.62 -13.85
CA GLY A 398 13.73 -9.39 -12.69
C GLY A 398 13.35 -10.87 -12.78
N MET A 399 12.13 -11.17 -13.24
CA MET A 399 11.66 -12.54 -13.47
C MET A 399 12.44 -13.26 -14.57
N ILE A 400 12.68 -12.59 -15.70
CA ILE A 400 13.46 -13.14 -16.81
C ILE A 400 14.89 -13.45 -16.33
N MET A 401 15.51 -12.54 -15.60
CA MET A 401 16.85 -12.75 -15.03
C MET A 401 16.86 -13.90 -14.00
N GLY A 402 15.84 -13.98 -13.13
CA GLY A 402 15.71 -15.07 -12.16
C GLY A 402 15.66 -16.43 -12.83
N LEU A 403 14.81 -16.57 -13.86
CA LEU A 403 14.69 -17.79 -14.67
C LEU A 403 16.00 -18.10 -15.43
N ALA A 404 16.61 -17.08 -16.04
CA ALA A 404 17.87 -17.26 -16.77
C ALA A 404 18.98 -17.76 -15.84
N PHE A 405 19.14 -17.16 -14.65
CA PHE A 405 20.13 -17.60 -13.69
C PHE A 405 19.85 -19.00 -13.13
N TYR A 406 18.59 -19.36 -12.93
CA TYR A 406 18.22 -20.72 -12.53
C TYR A 406 18.59 -21.76 -13.62
N ILE A 407 18.40 -21.43 -14.91
CA ILE A 407 18.78 -22.28 -16.02
C ILE A 407 20.31 -22.44 -16.09
N LEU A 408 21.05 -21.33 -15.96
CA LEU A 408 22.52 -21.34 -15.93
C LEU A 408 23.07 -22.23 -14.80
N ASP A 409 22.47 -22.12 -13.58
CA ASP A 409 22.85 -22.99 -12.46
C ASP A 409 22.63 -24.48 -12.77
N LYS A 410 21.52 -24.83 -13.47
CA LYS A 410 21.28 -26.21 -13.90
C LYS A 410 22.24 -26.71 -14.96
N LEU A 411 22.70 -25.81 -15.81
CA LEU A 411 23.69 -26.11 -16.85
C LEU A 411 25.13 -26.11 -16.30
N LYS A 412 25.33 -25.77 -14.99
CA LYS A 412 26.63 -25.65 -14.33
C LYS A 412 27.57 -24.62 -15.03
N LEU A 413 26.97 -23.54 -15.57
CA LEU A 413 27.68 -22.41 -16.19
C LEU A 413 27.81 -21.23 -15.22
#